data_ee8c0c9ba84c3e6f9231d0f7be91ae6a
#
_entry.id   ee8c0c9ba84c3e6f9231d0f7be91ae6a
#
_cell.length_a   1.000
_cell.length_b   1.000
_cell.length_c   1.000
_cell.angle_alpha   90.00
_cell.angle_beta   90.00
_cell.angle_gamma   90.00
#
_symmetry.space_group_name_H-M   'P 1'
#
loop_
_entity.id
_entity.type
_entity.pdbx_description
1 polymer ?
#
loop_
_entity_poly.entity_id
_entity_poly.type
_entity_poly.pdbx_seq_one_letter_code
_entity_poly.pdbx_strand_id
1 'polypeptide(L)'
;MPAPEFAPEWRDHADPRVQYRPFFVVRLMSPSNNTNDAERGYIIPIGGAEEKLNNPEILDRFVTICGGKNARISIIPTASERDDTGRNYEKLFRRLGVRHARVLPFETREECQSSPDLDYIDKSDGIFMTGGNQLRLSTTLGGTEVAQRIRRRNAAGMHVAGTSAGAAFMAEHMIAGGAEGSTPSPDMVTMAPGLGLTNKFIIDQHFSERDRLGRLLTALAYNPFAVGIGLDEDTAAFIRPGDDLEVVGSGGITIIDPTDLSYSSMDRARRGEPVSLVGVKLHILIAGGRFLTATREAHAEQLQ
;
A
#
# COMPACT_ATOMS: atom_id res chain seq x y z
N MET A 1 -23.64 -45.21 -36.62
CA MET A 1 -23.17 -44.03 -37.39
C MET A 1 -22.12 -43.34 -36.50
N PRO A 2 -20.85 -43.25 -36.95
CA PRO A 2 -19.81 -42.59 -36.16
C PRO A 2 -19.87 -41.07 -36.39
N ALA A 3 -19.54 -40.32 -35.33
CA ALA A 3 -19.42 -38.85 -35.35
C ALA A 3 -18.17 -38.39 -36.11
N PRO A 4 -18.18 -37.22 -36.73
CA PRO A 4 -17.02 -36.72 -37.47
C PRO A 4 -15.98 -36.07 -36.53
N GLU A 5 -14.73 -36.52 -36.68
CA GLU A 5 -13.55 -35.88 -36.19
C GLU A 5 -13.33 -34.54 -36.95
N PHE A 6 -13.26 -33.44 -36.21
CA PHE A 6 -12.69 -32.17 -36.71
C PHE A 6 -11.44 -31.85 -35.91
N ALA A 7 -10.27 -32.16 -36.47
CA ALA A 7 -9.01 -31.60 -36.07
C ALA A 7 -8.69 -30.43 -37.01
N PRO A 8 -8.37 -29.20 -36.53
CA PRO A 8 -7.84 -28.15 -37.37
C PRO A 8 -6.33 -28.36 -37.53
N GLU A 9 -5.91 -28.63 -38.77
CA GLU A 9 -4.51 -28.55 -39.20
C GLU A 9 -4.03 -27.11 -39.18
N TRP A 10 -3.15 -26.78 -38.25
CA TRP A 10 -2.35 -25.56 -38.31
C TRP A 10 -1.12 -25.84 -39.19
N ARG A 11 -1.16 -25.41 -40.46
CA ARG A 11 0.00 -25.39 -41.31
C ARG A 11 0.86 -24.17 -41.00
N ASP A 12 2.12 -24.43 -40.62
CA ASP A 12 3.19 -23.46 -40.56
C ASP A 12 3.38 -22.79 -41.94
N HIS A 13 2.99 -21.51 -42.03
CA HIS A 13 3.46 -20.60 -43.07
C HIS A 13 4.23 -19.46 -42.42
N ALA A 14 5.48 -19.73 -42.04
CA ALA A 14 6.42 -18.67 -41.71
C ALA A 14 6.88 -18.02 -43.00
N ASP A 15 6.48 -16.77 -43.25
CA ASP A 15 7.03 -15.93 -44.34
C ASP A 15 8.47 -15.53 -43.95
N PRO A 16 9.51 -15.94 -44.69
CA PRO A 16 10.91 -15.64 -44.37
C PRO A 16 11.29 -14.15 -44.52
N ARG A 17 10.35 -13.28 -44.87
CA ARG A 17 10.59 -11.83 -45.04
C ARG A 17 10.13 -10.99 -43.84
N VAL A 18 9.53 -11.60 -42.83
CA VAL A 18 9.16 -10.89 -41.59
C VAL A 18 10.40 -10.80 -40.71
N GLN A 19 11.16 -9.71 -40.84
CA GLN A 19 12.15 -9.34 -39.84
C GLN A 19 11.43 -8.97 -38.53
N TYR A 20 11.46 -9.86 -37.55
CA TYR A 20 11.07 -9.52 -36.18
C TYR A 20 12.03 -8.44 -35.69
N ARG A 21 11.58 -7.18 -35.67
CA ARG A 21 12.24 -6.17 -34.87
C ARG A 21 12.08 -6.62 -33.40
N PRO A 22 13.16 -6.63 -32.60
CA PRO A 22 13.03 -6.93 -31.20
C PRO A 22 12.02 -5.93 -30.60
N PHE A 23 10.95 -6.46 -30.05
CA PHE A 23 10.06 -5.66 -29.21
C PHE A 23 10.95 -5.02 -28.16
N PHE A 24 10.98 -3.70 -28.13
CA PHE A 24 11.47 -2.96 -26.98
C PHE A 24 10.65 -3.50 -25.82
N VAL A 25 11.30 -4.27 -24.93
CA VAL A 25 10.78 -4.58 -23.61
C VAL A 25 10.67 -3.22 -22.94
N VAL A 26 9.47 -2.65 -22.96
CA VAL A 26 9.14 -1.55 -22.07
C VAL A 26 9.26 -2.17 -20.67
N ARG A 27 10.43 -1.98 -20.07
CA ARG A 27 10.66 -2.29 -18.68
C ARG A 27 9.64 -1.44 -17.95
N LEU A 28 8.53 -2.03 -17.53
CA LEU A 28 7.62 -1.43 -16.56
C LEU A 28 8.48 -1.12 -15.35
N MET A 29 8.94 0.12 -15.26
CA MET A 29 9.75 0.59 -14.16
C MET A 29 8.81 0.74 -12.97
N SER A 30 8.64 -0.35 -12.23
CA SER A 30 8.16 -0.24 -10.85
C SER A 30 9.13 0.68 -10.10
N PRO A 31 8.64 1.64 -9.30
CA PRO A 31 9.50 2.51 -8.51
C PRO A 31 10.49 1.76 -7.61
N SER A 32 10.18 0.49 -7.27
CA SER A 32 11.01 -0.40 -6.45
C SER A 32 12.29 -0.92 -7.13
N ASN A 33 12.51 -0.67 -8.43
CA ASN A 33 13.73 -1.07 -9.15
C ASN A 33 14.81 0.01 -9.20
N ASN A 34 14.75 1.03 -8.35
CA ASN A 34 15.85 1.98 -8.22
C ASN A 34 17.02 1.30 -7.49
N THR A 35 18.18 1.27 -8.15
CA THR A 35 19.44 0.71 -7.64
C THR A 35 20.07 1.53 -6.48
N ASN A 36 19.39 2.57 -6.00
CA ASN A 36 19.74 3.39 -4.84
C ASN A 36 18.64 3.33 -3.78
N ASP A 37 18.43 2.16 -3.17
CA ASP A 37 17.50 1.98 -2.05
C ASP A 37 17.80 2.91 -0.85
N ALA A 38 19.01 3.43 -0.76
CA ALA A 38 19.44 4.34 0.30
C ALA A 38 18.81 5.75 0.23
N GLU A 39 18.29 6.16 -0.94
CA GLU A 39 17.74 7.51 -1.14
C GLU A 39 16.21 7.59 -1.04
N ARG A 40 15.51 6.44 -1.08
CA ARG A 40 14.05 6.42 -0.99
C ARG A 40 13.58 6.87 0.40
N GLY A 41 12.49 7.64 0.47
CA GLY A 41 11.82 7.96 1.73
C GLY A 41 11.10 6.76 2.36
N TYR A 42 10.77 6.86 3.64
CA TYR A 42 9.92 5.88 4.31
C TYR A 42 8.51 5.85 3.70
N ILE A 43 7.90 4.67 3.74
CA ILE A 43 6.48 4.45 3.49
C ILE A 43 5.87 3.99 4.83
N ILE A 44 4.84 4.73 5.30
CA ILE A 44 4.33 4.55 6.67
C ILE A 44 2.82 4.35 6.62
N PRO A 45 2.34 3.15 6.31
CA PRO A 45 0.93 2.82 6.43
C PRO A 45 0.54 2.69 7.91
N ILE A 46 -0.59 3.32 8.28
CA ILE A 46 -1.17 3.37 9.63
C ILE A 46 -2.54 2.70 9.57
N GLY A 47 -2.84 1.81 10.50
CA GLY A 47 -4.05 0.99 10.51
C GLY A 47 -5.36 1.75 10.69
N GLY A 48 -5.29 3.00 11.10
CA GLY A 48 -6.43 3.87 11.39
C GLY A 48 -6.53 4.19 12.87
N ALA A 49 -7.41 5.12 13.21
CA ALA A 49 -7.71 5.52 14.60
C ALA A 49 -6.47 5.83 15.46
N GLU A 50 -5.35 6.21 14.84
CA GLU A 50 -4.11 6.55 15.55
C GLU A 50 -4.33 7.59 16.63
N GLU A 51 -3.64 7.43 17.78
CA GLU A 51 -3.69 8.37 18.90
C GLU A 51 -3.17 9.75 18.46
N LYS A 52 -3.91 10.80 18.84
CA LYS A 52 -3.68 12.16 18.36
C LYS A 52 -3.39 13.18 19.48
N LEU A 53 -3.69 12.84 20.72
CA LEU A 53 -3.77 13.82 21.81
C LEU A 53 -2.82 13.55 22.97
N ASN A 54 -2.84 12.33 23.50
CA ASN A 54 -2.15 12.02 24.76
C ASN A 54 -0.73 11.48 24.53
N ASN A 55 -0.56 10.58 23.59
CA ASN A 55 0.73 10.02 23.21
C ASN A 55 0.73 9.70 21.69
N PRO A 56 0.84 10.69 20.82
CA PRO A 56 0.77 10.51 19.37
C PRO A 56 2.08 9.95 18.79
N GLU A 57 2.56 8.82 19.30
CA GLU A 57 3.88 8.24 19.03
C GLU A 57 4.14 8.07 17.51
N ILE A 58 3.15 7.53 16.80
CA ILE A 58 3.25 7.31 15.34
C ILE A 58 3.46 8.64 14.60
N LEU A 59 2.65 9.64 14.95
CA LEU A 59 2.69 10.95 14.30
C LEU A 59 3.93 11.75 14.69
N ASP A 60 4.36 11.69 15.95
CA ASP A 60 5.60 12.32 16.43
C ASP A 60 6.83 11.72 15.74
N ARG A 61 6.86 10.39 15.57
CA ARG A 61 7.93 9.73 14.84
C ARG A 61 7.92 10.11 13.37
N PHE A 62 6.75 10.19 12.71
CA PHE A 62 6.63 10.69 11.34
C PHE A 62 7.16 12.13 11.23
N VAL A 63 6.76 13.02 12.11
CA VAL A 63 7.27 14.42 12.16
C VAL A 63 8.78 14.44 12.32
N THR A 64 9.32 13.61 13.22
CA THR A 64 10.77 13.53 13.51
C THR A 64 11.57 13.16 12.27
N ILE A 65 11.16 12.10 11.54
CA ILE A 65 11.88 11.68 10.33
C ILE A 65 11.74 12.68 9.18
N CYS A 66 10.65 13.46 9.13
CA CYS A 66 10.48 14.54 8.17
C CYS A 66 11.34 15.78 8.46
N GLY A 67 12.06 15.84 9.61
CA GLY A 67 12.91 16.99 9.98
C GLY A 67 12.38 17.80 11.17
N GLY A 68 11.41 17.29 11.91
CA GLY A 68 10.87 17.88 13.12
C GLY A 68 10.13 19.19 12.87
N LYS A 69 10.39 20.21 13.70
CA LYS A 69 9.69 21.50 13.63
C LYS A 69 9.90 22.28 12.32
N ASN A 70 10.93 22.00 11.57
CA ASN A 70 11.23 22.66 10.29
C ASN A 70 10.69 21.88 9.10
N ALA A 71 10.13 20.69 9.32
CA ALA A 71 9.53 19.86 8.30
C ALA A 71 8.42 20.59 7.54
N ARG A 72 8.34 20.32 6.25
CA ARG A 72 7.21 20.70 5.37
C ARG A 72 6.34 19.49 5.14
N ILE A 73 5.18 19.45 5.79
CA ILE A 73 4.25 18.35 5.70
C ILE A 73 3.02 18.80 4.93
N SER A 74 2.75 18.13 3.81
CA SER A 74 1.54 18.32 3.03
C SER A 74 0.52 17.25 3.36
N ILE A 75 -0.73 17.67 3.61
CA ILE A 75 -1.84 16.81 3.98
C ILE A 75 -2.78 16.68 2.80
N ILE A 76 -3.08 15.47 2.36
CA ILE A 76 -3.99 15.16 1.26
C ILE A 76 -5.26 14.52 1.83
N PRO A 77 -6.38 15.27 1.95
CA PRO A 77 -7.59 14.78 2.57
C PRO A 77 -8.58 14.12 1.59
N THR A 78 -8.18 13.88 0.36
CA THR A 78 -9.04 13.43 -0.76
C THR A 78 -9.91 12.20 -0.43
N ALA A 79 -9.43 11.30 0.45
CA ALA A 79 -10.21 10.13 0.88
C ALA A 79 -11.45 10.52 1.72
N SER A 80 -11.40 11.64 2.44
CA SER A 80 -12.43 12.03 3.41
C SER A 80 -13.63 12.70 2.71
N GLU A 81 -14.81 12.38 3.21
CA GLU A 81 -16.06 13.10 2.86
C GLU A 81 -16.33 14.31 3.77
N ARG A 82 -15.49 14.48 4.80
CA ARG A 82 -15.62 15.58 5.77
C ARG A 82 -14.69 16.72 5.40
N ASP A 83 -15.23 17.90 5.23
CA ASP A 83 -14.50 19.12 4.82
C ASP A 83 -13.47 19.59 5.86
N ASP A 84 -13.60 19.15 7.13
CA ASP A 84 -12.74 19.58 8.22
C ASP A 84 -11.52 18.67 8.43
N THR A 85 -11.48 17.49 7.83
CA THR A 85 -10.44 16.48 8.07
C THR A 85 -9.03 17.02 7.81
N GLY A 86 -8.80 17.64 6.67
CA GLY A 86 -7.51 18.22 6.32
C GLY A 86 -7.06 19.27 7.34
N ARG A 87 -7.96 20.19 7.70
CA ARG A 87 -7.72 21.26 8.68
C ARG A 87 -7.43 20.70 10.09
N ASN A 88 -8.08 19.60 10.46
CA ASN A 88 -7.85 18.97 11.75
C ASN A 88 -6.44 18.36 11.82
N TYR A 89 -5.96 17.68 10.75
CA TYR A 89 -4.59 17.20 10.68
C TYR A 89 -3.56 18.34 10.58
N GLU A 90 -3.85 19.43 9.88
CA GLU A 90 -2.99 20.62 9.87
C GLU A 90 -2.79 21.17 11.28
N LYS A 91 -3.89 21.36 12.05
CA LYS A 91 -3.83 21.79 13.45
C LYS A 91 -3.06 20.80 14.31
N LEU A 92 -3.24 19.50 14.09
CA LEU A 92 -2.54 18.46 14.80
C LEU A 92 -1.03 18.54 14.56
N PHE A 93 -0.57 18.57 13.30
CA PHE A 93 0.86 18.70 12.99
C PHE A 93 1.46 20.02 13.53
N ARG A 94 0.71 21.12 13.52
CA ARG A 94 1.14 22.37 14.15
C ARG A 94 1.27 22.22 15.68
N ARG A 95 0.39 21.47 16.35
CA ARG A 95 0.51 21.15 17.78
C ARG A 95 1.74 20.30 18.07
N LEU A 96 2.11 19.37 17.18
CA LEU A 96 3.35 18.60 17.21
C LEU A 96 4.60 19.43 16.85
N GLY A 97 4.45 20.74 16.71
CA GLY A 97 5.55 21.68 16.48
C GLY A 97 5.91 21.94 15.03
N VAL A 98 5.25 21.33 14.06
CA VAL A 98 5.54 21.54 12.63
C VAL A 98 5.12 22.94 12.20
N ARG A 99 6.07 23.73 11.68
CA ARG A 99 5.80 25.12 11.24
C ARG A 99 5.13 25.21 9.88
N HIS A 100 5.39 24.26 9.02
CA HIS A 100 4.96 24.28 7.62
C HIS A 100 4.05 23.08 7.29
N ALA A 101 2.95 22.94 8.04
CA ALA A 101 1.88 22.01 7.71
C ALA A 101 0.88 22.72 6.78
N ARG A 102 0.50 22.06 5.67
CA ARG A 102 -0.43 22.60 4.67
C ARG A 102 -1.36 21.53 4.12
N VAL A 103 -2.64 21.87 3.99
CA VAL A 103 -3.63 21.03 3.29
C VAL A 103 -3.54 21.27 1.79
N LEU A 104 -3.51 20.19 1.02
CA LEU A 104 -3.61 20.17 -0.45
C LEU A 104 -4.94 19.50 -0.82
N PRO A 105 -6.01 20.24 -1.07
CA PRO A 105 -7.36 19.74 -1.23
C PRO A 105 -7.61 19.33 -2.69
N PHE A 106 -7.00 18.24 -3.14
CA PHE A 106 -7.27 17.70 -4.47
C PHE A 106 -8.62 16.96 -4.48
N GLU A 107 -9.63 17.55 -5.07
CA GLU A 107 -10.99 17.00 -5.12
C GLU A 107 -11.33 16.41 -6.48
N THR A 108 -10.72 16.93 -7.55
CA THR A 108 -10.95 16.52 -8.93
C THR A 108 -9.67 16.04 -9.62
N ARG A 109 -9.81 15.24 -10.66
CA ARG A 109 -8.66 14.81 -11.49
C ARG A 109 -8.00 15.98 -12.22
N GLU A 110 -8.76 17.01 -12.59
CA GLU A 110 -8.26 18.22 -13.24
C GLU A 110 -7.31 18.98 -12.30
N GLU A 111 -7.71 19.20 -11.06
CA GLU A 111 -6.84 19.79 -10.03
C GLU A 111 -5.56 18.97 -9.82
N CYS A 112 -5.67 17.65 -9.88
CA CYS A 112 -4.52 16.75 -9.77
C CYS A 112 -3.55 16.82 -10.97
N GLN A 113 -3.92 17.46 -12.08
CA GLN A 113 -3.06 17.65 -13.25
C GLN A 113 -2.41 19.02 -13.31
N SER A 114 -3.09 20.08 -12.87
CA SER A 114 -2.68 21.46 -13.18
C SER A 114 -2.81 22.45 -12.01
N SER A 115 -3.10 22.00 -10.79
CA SER A 115 -3.19 22.88 -9.63
C SER A 115 -1.86 23.53 -9.26
N PRO A 116 -1.86 24.82 -8.82
CA PRO A 116 -0.70 25.45 -8.22
C PRO A 116 -0.15 24.71 -6.98
N ASP A 117 -0.99 23.90 -6.34
CA ASP A 117 -0.62 23.11 -5.17
C ASP A 117 0.35 21.95 -5.48
N LEU A 118 0.52 21.59 -6.76
CA LEU A 118 1.52 20.61 -7.21
C LEU A 118 2.95 20.98 -6.77
N ASP A 119 3.29 22.26 -6.79
CA ASP A 119 4.62 22.74 -6.39
C ASP A 119 4.91 22.56 -4.89
N TYR A 120 3.87 22.41 -4.07
CA TYR A 120 4.05 22.09 -2.65
C TYR A 120 4.48 20.65 -2.43
N ILE A 121 4.03 19.72 -3.28
CA ILE A 121 4.48 18.31 -3.25
C ILE A 121 6.00 18.27 -3.46
N ASP A 122 6.53 19.04 -4.43
CA ASP A 122 7.96 19.05 -4.73
C ASP A 122 8.82 19.66 -3.60
N LYS A 123 8.22 20.49 -2.75
CA LYS A 123 8.88 21.14 -1.62
C LYS A 123 8.65 20.42 -0.29
N SER A 124 7.82 19.38 -0.27
CA SER A 124 7.51 18.65 0.96
C SER A 124 8.60 17.68 1.37
N ASP A 125 8.82 17.59 2.67
CA ASP A 125 9.64 16.58 3.32
C ASP A 125 8.80 15.34 3.67
N GLY A 126 7.48 15.54 3.84
CA GLY A 126 6.52 14.48 4.10
C GLY A 126 5.14 14.74 3.49
N ILE A 127 4.49 13.68 3.04
CA ILE A 127 3.08 13.64 2.63
C ILE A 127 2.30 12.81 3.66
N PHE A 128 1.14 13.32 4.08
CA PHE A 128 0.21 12.60 4.93
C PHE A 128 -1.15 12.45 4.22
N MET A 129 -1.55 11.21 3.91
CA MET A 129 -2.85 10.92 3.31
C MET A 129 -3.84 10.50 4.40
N THR A 130 -5.00 11.15 4.44
CA THR A 130 -6.00 10.89 5.49
C THR A 130 -6.84 9.64 5.22
N GLY A 131 -7.57 9.20 6.23
CA GLY A 131 -8.57 8.15 6.12
C GLY A 131 -9.85 8.61 5.41
N GLY A 132 -10.68 7.65 5.06
CA GLY A 132 -11.94 7.79 4.36
C GLY A 132 -12.19 6.66 3.38
N ASN A 133 -12.44 6.97 2.12
CA ASN A 133 -12.67 6.01 1.05
C ASN A 133 -11.45 5.92 0.12
N GLN A 134 -10.77 4.78 0.11
CA GLN A 134 -9.56 4.58 -0.72
C GLN A 134 -9.85 4.56 -2.23
N LEU A 135 -11.06 4.25 -2.66
CA LEU A 135 -11.42 4.37 -4.07
C LEU A 135 -11.45 5.82 -4.53
N ARG A 136 -11.80 6.78 -3.65
CA ARG A 136 -11.68 8.20 -3.98
C ARG A 136 -10.22 8.60 -4.24
N LEU A 137 -9.26 8.10 -3.43
CA LEU A 137 -7.84 8.30 -3.71
C LEU A 137 -7.44 7.73 -5.06
N SER A 138 -7.80 6.47 -5.33
CA SER A 138 -7.44 5.80 -6.58
C SER A 138 -8.05 6.51 -7.80
N THR A 139 -9.34 6.85 -7.77
CA THR A 139 -10.04 7.47 -8.91
C THR A 139 -9.68 8.94 -9.12
N THR A 140 -9.36 9.68 -8.06
CA THR A 140 -9.00 11.10 -8.15
C THR A 140 -7.52 11.30 -8.42
N LEU A 141 -6.64 10.65 -7.62
CA LEU A 141 -5.19 10.85 -7.72
C LEU A 141 -4.51 9.88 -8.71
N GLY A 142 -5.03 8.64 -8.85
CA GLY A 142 -4.37 7.58 -9.61
C GLY A 142 -4.05 7.99 -11.05
N GLY A 143 -2.77 7.82 -11.46
CA GLY A 143 -2.28 8.16 -12.80
C GLY A 143 -2.14 9.65 -13.11
N THR A 144 -2.43 10.57 -12.17
CA THR A 144 -2.30 12.01 -12.35
C THR A 144 -0.89 12.52 -12.02
N GLU A 145 -0.65 13.81 -12.28
CA GLU A 145 0.61 14.47 -11.95
C GLU A 145 0.89 14.46 -10.43
N VAL A 146 -0.15 14.59 -9.59
CA VAL A 146 -0.03 14.43 -8.11
C VAL A 146 0.59 13.07 -7.77
N ALA A 147 0.02 11.98 -8.29
CA ALA A 147 0.51 10.64 -8.02
C ALA A 147 1.95 10.43 -8.53
N GLN A 148 2.26 10.95 -9.71
CA GLN A 148 3.59 10.86 -10.29
C GLN A 148 4.62 11.64 -9.46
N ARG A 149 4.30 12.85 -8.99
CA ARG A 149 5.18 13.66 -8.14
C ARG A 149 5.41 12.99 -6.80
N ILE A 150 4.36 12.47 -6.14
CA ILE A 150 4.52 11.76 -4.88
C ILE A 150 5.48 10.58 -5.05
N ARG A 151 5.32 9.76 -6.09
CA ARG A 151 6.23 8.63 -6.35
C ARG A 151 7.65 9.07 -6.62
N ARG A 152 7.86 10.07 -7.50
CA ARG A 152 9.21 10.61 -7.79
C ARG A 152 9.87 11.18 -6.53
N ARG A 153 9.10 11.93 -5.73
CA ARG A 153 9.61 12.55 -4.52
C ARG A 153 9.91 11.53 -3.42
N ASN A 154 9.07 10.47 -3.28
CA ASN A 154 9.38 9.38 -2.37
C ASN A 154 10.64 8.63 -2.80
N ALA A 155 10.81 8.35 -4.08
CA ALA A 155 12.04 7.76 -4.62
C ALA A 155 13.28 8.64 -4.39
N ALA A 156 13.11 9.95 -4.20
CA ALA A 156 14.17 10.93 -3.90
C ALA A 156 14.24 11.33 -2.42
N GLY A 157 13.69 10.54 -1.50
CA GLY A 157 13.86 10.71 -0.06
C GLY A 157 12.67 11.31 0.70
N MET A 158 11.62 11.81 0.04
CA MET A 158 10.42 12.31 0.73
C MET A 158 9.64 11.18 1.41
N HIS A 159 9.26 11.35 2.65
CA HIS A 159 8.51 10.36 3.41
C HIS A 159 7.01 10.44 3.09
N VAL A 160 6.32 9.29 3.07
CA VAL A 160 4.88 9.22 2.83
C VAL A 160 4.22 8.41 3.94
N ALA A 161 3.32 9.04 4.67
CA ALA A 161 2.46 8.41 5.66
C ALA A 161 1.00 8.47 5.21
N GLY A 162 0.20 7.53 5.69
CA GLY A 162 -1.23 7.55 5.45
C GLY A 162 -1.97 6.63 6.39
N THR A 163 -3.14 7.08 6.84
CA THR A 163 -3.96 6.35 7.80
C THR A 163 -5.17 5.73 7.11
N SER A 164 -5.55 4.51 7.52
CA SER A 164 -6.75 3.81 7.03
C SER A 164 -6.77 3.73 5.48
N ALA A 165 -7.68 4.43 4.81
CA ALA A 165 -7.73 4.52 3.35
C ALA A 165 -6.40 4.99 2.73
N GLY A 166 -5.73 5.96 3.36
CA GLY A 166 -4.41 6.44 2.94
C GLY A 166 -3.33 5.37 3.03
N ALA A 167 -3.41 4.46 4.01
CA ALA A 167 -2.50 3.32 4.13
C ALA A 167 -2.70 2.31 3.00
N ALA A 168 -3.94 1.90 2.75
CA ALA A 168 -4.27 0.96 1.69
C ALA A 168 -3.84 1.47 0.30
N PHE A 169 -3.99 2.77 0.05
CA PHE A 169 -3.67 3.39 -1.23
C PHE A 169 -2.17 3.38 -1.58
N MET A 170 -1.27 3.20 -0.61
CA MET A 170 0.18 3.19 -0.86
C MET A 170 0.65 2.03 -1.71
N ALA A 171 0.00 0.87 -1.61
CA ALA A 171 0.36 -0.33 -2.38
C ALA A 171 0.06 -0.15 -3.88
N GLU A 172 0.74 -0.93 -4.73
CA GLU A 172 0.40 -1.04 -6.15
C GLU A 172 -0.91 -1.81 -6.33
N HIS A 173 -1.04 -2.94 -5.63
CA HIS A 173 -2.26 -3.75 -5.57
C HIS A 173 -3.02 -3.42 -4.29
N MET A 174 -4.00 -2.54 -4.41
CA MET A 174 -4.77 -2.01 -3.27
C MET A 174 -6.02 -2.85 -3.01
N ILE A 175 -6.25 -3.22 -1.77
CA ILE A 175 -7.57 -3.70 -1.33
C ILE A 175 -8.54 -2.51 -1.33
N ALA A 176 -9.45 -2.49 -2.30
CA ALA A 176 -10.44 -1.43 -2.45
C ALA A 176 -11.63 -1.60 -1.51
N GLY A 177 -11.98 -2.84 -1.21
CA GLY A 177 -13.07 -3.23 -0.33
C GLY A 177 -13.14 -4.74 -0.17
N GLY A 178 -14.07 -5.21 0.62
CA GLY A 178 -14.28 -6.64 0.81
C GLY A 178 -15.07 -6.95 2.06
N ALA A 179 -15.43 -8.22 2.20
CA ALA A 179 -16.15 -8.75 3.35
C ALA A 179 -15.24 -8.90 4.58
N GLU A 180 -15.84 -9.00 5.74
CA GLU A 180 -15.22 -9.39 7.00
C GLU A 180 -15.29 -10.92 7.15
N GLY A 181 -14.41 -11.48 7.98
CA GLY A 181 -14.33 -12.92 8.27
C GLY A 181 -12.94 -13.48 8.07
N SER A 182 -12.69 -14.63 8.70
CA SER A 182 -11.36 -15.27 8.73
C SER A 182 -11.12 -16.26 7.59
N THR A 183 -12.17 -16.75 6.91
CA THR A 183 -12.06 -17.77 5.88
C THR A 183 -12.00 -17.15 4.49
N PRO A 184 -10.92 -17.36 3.69
CA PRO A 184 -10.81 -16.81 2.36
C PRO A 184 -11.82 -17.42 1.37
N SER A 185 -12.34 -16.58 0.46
CA SER A 185 -13.21 -17.00 -0.67
C SER A 185 -12.98 -16.08 -1.88
N PRO A 186 -13.29 -16.51 -3.13
CA PRO A 186 -12.98 -15.74 -4.34
C PRO A 186 -13.59 -14.35 -4.41
N ASP A 187 -14.72 -14.12 -3.75
CA ASP A 187 -15.44 -12.84 -3.77
C ASP A 187 -15.25 -11.99 -2.50
N MET A 188 -14.33 -12.41 -1.62
CA MET A 188 -14.12 -11.75 -0.33
C MET A 188 -13.39 -10.41 -0.43
N VAL A 189 -12.72 -10.16 -1.56
CA VAL A 189 -11.94 -8.93 -1.77
C VAL A 189 -12.19 -8.32 -3.14
N THR A 190 -12.24 -7.00 -3.19
CA THR A 190 -12.17 -6.23 -4.44
C THR A 190 -10.83 -5.51 -4.48
N MET A 191 -10.06 -5.75 -5.54
CA MET A 191 -8.78 -5.11 -5.75
C MET A 191 -8.90 -3.94 -6.72
N ALA A 192 -8.10 -2.91 -6.52
CA ALA A 192 -7.96 -1.78 -7.43
C ALA A 192 -6.50 -1.30 -7.47
N PRO A 193 -6.09 -0.55 -8.49
CA PRO A 193 -4.79 0.10 -8.50
C PRO A 193 -4.66 1.11 -7.36
N GLY A 194 -3.54 1.05 -6.63
CA GLY A 194 -3.17 2.05 -5.65
C GLY A 194 -2.15 3.05 -6.19
N LEU A 195 -1.43 3.72 -5.29
CA LEU A 195 -0.43 4.74 -5.62
C LEU A 195 0.87 4.13 -6.18
N GLY A 196 1.16 2.86 -5.85
CA GLY A 196 2.35 2.17 -6.34
C GLY A 196 3.66 2.66 -5.70
N LEU A 197 3.65 2.98 -4.41
CA LEU A 197 4.88 3.23 -3.64
C LEU A 197 5.61 1.92 -3.33
N THR A 198 4.88 0.83 -3.24
CA THR A 198 5.41 -0.53 -3.07
C THR A 198 4.59 -1.54 -3.86
N ASN A 199 5.26 -2.50 -4.47
CA ASN A 199 4.67 -3.69 -5.07
C ASN A 199 4.98 -4.97 -4.27
N LYS A 200 5.73 -4.85 -3.18
CA LYS A 200 6.11 -5.98 -2.31
C LYS A 200 5.04 -6.31 -1.27
N PHE A 201 4.18 -5.32 -0.96
CA PHE A 201 3.18 -5.46 0.09
C PHE A 201 1.77 -5.23 -0.43
N ILE A 202 0.83 -6.03 0.08
CA ILE A 202 -0.61 -5.73 0.07
C ILE A 202 -0.98 -5.31 1.48
N ILE A 203 -1.59 -4.13 1.61
CA ILE A 203 -1.83 -3.49 2.90
C ILE A 203 -3.33 -3.49 3.21
N ASP A 204 -3.69 -4.04 4.37
CA ASP A 204 -5.01 -3.94 4.95
C ASP A 204 -4.96 -3.20 6.30
N GLN A 205 -6.05 -2.58 6.71
CA GLN A 205 -6.12 -1.67 7.86
C GLN A 205 -7.38 -1.94 8.69
N HIS A 206 -7.44 -1.45 9.95
CA HIS A 206 -8.44 -1.86 10.94
C HIS A 206 -8.57 -3.38 10.99
N PHE A 207 -7.44 -4.07 11.07
CA PHE A 207 -7.35 -5.46 10.65
C PHE A 207 -8.03 -6.40 11.62
N SER A 208 -7.60 -6.41 12.88
CA SER A 208 -8.23 -7.23 13.92
C SER A 208 -9.61 -6.72 14.31
N GLU A 209 -9.80 -5.39 14.32
CA GLU A 209 -11.07 -4.77 14.73
C GLU A 209 -12.24 -5.13 13.79
N ARG A 210 -11.91 -5.51 12.54
CA ARG A 210 -12.92 -5.84 11.52
C ARG A 210 -12.80 -7.24 10.96
N ASP A 211 -12.10 -8.15 11.66
CA ASP A 211 -11.93 -9.57 11.25
C ASP A 211 -11.55 -9.70 9.74
N ARG A 212 -10.41 -9.11 9.34
CA ARG A 212 -10.05 -8.98 7.93
C ARG A 212 -9.07 -10.03 7.40
N LEU A 213 -8.79 -11.07 8.19
CA LEU A 213 -7.83 -12.12 7.83
C LEU A 213 -8.18 -12.80 6.49
N GLY A 214 -9.43 -13.20 6.31
CA GLY A 214 -9.86 -13.93 5.11
C GLY A 214 -9.69 -13.10 3.84
N ARG A 215 -10.03 -11.80 3.87
CA ARG A 215 -9.86 -10.95 2.68
C ARG A 215 -8.40 -10.68 2.34
N LEU A 216 -7.50 -10.56 3.32
CA LEU A 216 -6.07 -10.42 3.06
C LEU A 216 -5.48 -11.72 2.49
N LEU A 217 -5.89 -12.89 3.04
CA LEU A 217 -5.56 -14.20 2.47
C LEU A 217 -6.07 -14.35 1.03
N THR A 218 -7.27 -13.88 0.75
CA THR A 218 -7.85 -13.88 -0.61
C THR A 218 -7.02 -13.00 -1.56
N ALA A 219 -6.65 -11.80 -1.12
CA ALA A 219 -5.82 -10.90 -1.91
C ALA A 219 -4.46 -11.52 -2.24
N LEU A 220 -3.85 -12.24 -1.28
CA LEU A 220 -2.59 -12.95 -1.47
C LEU A 220 -2.73 -14.19 -2.34
N ALA A 221 -3.87 -14.89 -2.28
CA ALA A 221 -4.12 -16.02 -3.18
C ALA A 221 -4.16 -15.58 -4.65
N TYR A 222 -4.60 -14.35 -4.94
CA TYR A 222 -4.51 -13.73 -6.26
C TYR A 222 -3.13 -13.14 -6.57
N ASN A 223 -2.33 -12.80 -5.55
CA ASN A 223 -1.03 -12.14 -5.68
C ASN A 223 0.03 -12.82 -4.80
N PRO A 224 0.40 -14.10 -5.06
CA PRO A 224 1.23 -14.88 -4.15
C PRO A 224 2.71 -14.45 -4.10
N PHE A 225 3.10 -13.46 -4.89
CA PHE A 225 4.42 -12.84 -4.86
C PHE A 225 4.56 -11.73 -3.79
N ALA A 226 3.44 -11.19 -3.31
CA ALA A 226 3.42 -10.11 -2.32
C ALA A 226 3.37 -10.67 -0.88
N VAL A 227 3.77 -9.83 0.07
CA VAL A 227 3.56 -10.05 1.51
C VAL A 227 2.32 -9.28 1.94
N GLY A 228 1.44 -9.91 2.70
CA GLY A 228 0.29 -9.25 3.31
C GLY A 228 0.68 -8.55 4.61
N ILE A 229 0.22 -7.30 4.78
CA ILE A 229 0.36 -6.54 6.02
C ILE A 229 -1.04 -6.17 6.50
N GLY A 230 -1.49 -6.76 7.59
CA GLY A 230 -2.70 -6.39 8.31
C GLY A 230 -2.36 -5.50 9.50
N LEU A 231 -2.79 -4.24 9.47
CA LEU A 231 -2.50 -3.23 10.49
C LEU A 231 -3.70 -3.05 11.41
N ASP A 232 -3.51 -3.25 12.70
CA ASP A 232 -4.50 -2.90 13.72
C ASP A 232 -4.62 -1.38 13.88
N GLU A 233 -5.70 -0.90 14.51
CA GLU A 233 -5.86 0.51 14.86
C GLU A 233 -4.68 0.99 15.74
N ASP A 234 -4.37 2.27 15.69
CA ASP A 234 -3.25 2.91 16.38
C ASP A 234 -1.91 2.16 16.20
N THR A 235 -1.68 1.58 15.03
CA THR A 235 -0.47 0.82 14.69
C THR A 235 0.01 1.15 13.30
N ALA A 236 1.32 1.27 13.13
CA ALA A 236 1.96 1.64 11.88
C ALA A 236 3.15 0.74 11.56
N ALA A 237 3.33 0.44 10.26
CA ALA A 237 4.56 -0.11 9.74
C ALA A 237 5.46 1.01 9.23
N PHE A 238 6.62 1.21 9.84
CA PHE A 238 7.66 2.11 9.33
C PHE A 238 8.53 1.34 8.35
N ILE A 239 8.16 1.36 7.06
CA ILE A 239 8.86 0.65 5.98
C ILE A 239 10.02 1.51 5.49
N ARG A 240 11.25 1.00 5.69
CA ARG A 240 12.51 1.67 5.33
C ARG A 240 12.78 1.61 3.82
N PRO A 241 13.78 2.36 3.33
CA PRO A 241 14.23 2.27 1.94
C PRO A 241 14.52 0.84 1.44
N GLY A 242 15.08 -0.03 2.27
CA GLY A 242 15.33 -1.45 1.95
C GLY A 242 14.12 -2.38 2.08
N ASP A 243 12.92 -1.81 2.26
CA ASP A 243 11.64 -2.50 2.47
C ASP A 243 11.53 -3.28 3.80
N ASP A 244 12.51 -3.20 4.69
CA ASP A 244 12.35 -3.72 6.04
C ASP A 244 11.38 -2.84 6.82
N LEU A 245 10.51 -3.46 7.58
CA LEU A 245 9.54 -2.73 8.40
C LEU A 245 9.82 -2.88 9.89
N GLU A 246 9.43 -1.85 10.63
CA GLU A 246 9.40 -1.80 12.09
C GLU A 246 8.00 -1.41 12.55
N VAL A 247 7.50 -2.07 13.58
CA VAL A 247 6.16 -1.83 14.15
C VAL A 247 6.23 -0.72 15.19
N VAL A 248 5.30 0.22 15.12
CA VAL A 248 5.14 1.34 16.07
C VAL A 248 3.67 1.51 16.38
N GLY A 249 3.34 1.78 17.65
CA GLY A 249 1.97 1.99 18.12
C GLY A 249 1.52 0.95 19.13
N SER A 250 0.24 0.96 19.49
CA SER A 250 -0.29 0.20 20.61
C SER A 250 -0.84 -1.19 20.27
N GLY A 251 -1.19 -1.44 19.00
CA GLY A 251 -1.71 -2.73 18.54
C GLY A 251 -0.64 -3.61 17.89
N GLY A 252 -1.07 -4.48 16.98
CA GLY A 252 -0.21 -5.42 16.27
C GLY A 252 -0.23 -5.26 14.75
N ILE A 253 0.75 -5.87 14.12
CA ILE A 253 0.78 -6.09 12.68
C ILE A 253 0.77 -7.59 12.41
N THR A 254 -0.19 -8.05 11.64
CA THR A 254 -0.21 -9.40 11.10
C THR A 254 0.52 -9.42 9.76
N ILE A 255 1.64 -10.15 9.69
CA ILE A 255 2.38 -10.39 8.44
C ILE A 255 1.97 -11.75 7.89
N ILE A 256 1.57 -11.79 6.63
CA ILE A 256 1.23 -13.04 5.92
C ILE A 256 2.20 -13.20 4.76
N ASP A 257 3.04 -14.22 4.83
CA ASP A 257 4.03 -14.54 3.79
C ASP A 257 3.63 -15.81 3.03
N PRO A 258 3.24 -15.70 1.76
CA PRO A 258 2.88 -16.84 0.93
C PRO A 258 4.06 -17.48 0.19
N THR A 259 5.32 -17.17 0.53
CA THR A 259 6.51 -17.67 -0.20
C THR A 259 6.54 -19.19 -0.29
N ASP A 260 6.09 -19.90 0.76
CA ASP A 260 6.05 -21.36 0.82
C ASP A 260 4.65 -21.93 0.47
N LEU A 261 3.79 -21.13 -0.19
CA LEU A 261 2.46 -21.57 -0.62
C LEU A 261 2.59 -22.75 -1.58
N SER A 262 2.28 -23.95 -1.08
CA SER A 262 2.38 -25.19 -1.82
C SER A 262 1.07 -25.62 -2.49
N TYR A 263 -0.06 -25.11 -2.00
CA TYR A 263 -1.38 -25.39 -2.55
C TYR A 263 -2.35 -24.23 -2.33
N SER A 264 -3.12 -23.94 -3.37
CA SER A 264 -4.27 -23.03 -3.31
C SER A 264 -5.42 -23.63 -4.11
N SER A 265 -6.64 -23.60 -3.58
CA SER A 265 -7.84 -24.00 -4.34
C SER A 265 -8.52 -22.81 -5.02
N MET A 266 -7.90 -21.63 -5.03
CA MET A 266 -8.49 -20.41 -5.58
C MET A 266 -8.87 -20.52 -7.06
N ASP A 267 -8.11 -21.28 -7.85
CA ASP A 267 -8.33 -21.52 -9.27
C ASP A 267 -9.61 -22.33 -9.59
N ARG A 268 -10.14 -23.05 -8.59
CA ARG A 268 -11.30 -23.95 -8.73
C ARG A 268 -12.50 -23.54 -7.90
N ALA A 269 -12.28 -22.74 -6.87
CA ALA A 269 -13.34 -22.30 -5.96
C ALA A 269 -14.34 -21.40 -6.69
N ARG A 270 -15.62 -21.63 -6.46
CA ARG A 270 -16.71 -20.79 -6.95
C ARG A 270 -16.95 -19.66 -5.98
N ARG A 271 -17.67 -18.65 -6.45
CA ARG A 271 -18.09 -17.53 -5.63
C ARG A 271 -18.80 -18.02 -4.36
N GLY A 272 -18.35 -17.52 -3.18
CA GLY A 272 -18.87 -17.91 -1.87
C GLY A 272 -18.36 -19.25 -1.31
N GLU A 273 -17.56 -20.01 -2.08
CA GLU A 273 -16.95 -21.24 -1.57
C GLU A 273 -15.64 -20.91 -0.81
N PRO A 274 -15.39 -21.59 0.33
CA PRO A 274 -14.14 -21.42 1.06
C PRO A 274 -12.94 -21.92 0.24
N VAL A 275 -11.81 -21.23 0.39
CA VAL A 275 -10.53 -21.54 -0.28
C VAL A 275 -9.56 -22.15 0.72
N SER A 276 -8.90 -23.22 0.32
CA SER A 276 -7.76 -23.79 1.04
C SER A 276 -6.46 -23.17 0.57
N LEU A 277 -5.64 -22.72 1.54
CA LEU A 277 -4.27 -22.23 1.33
C LEU A 277 -3.35 -23.03 2.25
N VAL A 278 -2.31 -23.66 1.71
CA VAL A 278 -1.38 -24.50 2.47
C VAL A 278 0.05 -23.98 2.28
N GLY A 279 0.79 -23.85 3.38
CA GLY A 279 2.17 -23.37 3.36
C GLY A 279 2.30 -21.84 3.48
N VAL A 280 1.27 -21.16 4.02
CA VAL A 280 1.33 -19.72 4.32
C VAL A 280 1.95 -19.52 5.70
N LYS A 281 2.97 -18.67 5.82
CA LYS A 281 3.53 -18.25 7.10
C LYS A 281 2.76 -17.05 7.66
N LEU A 282 2.52 -17.06 8.95
CA LEU A 282 1.88 -15.95 9.67
C LEU A 282 2.78 -15.53 10.82
N HIS A 283 3.03 -14.22 10.92
CA HIS A 283 3.70 -13.61 12.06
C HIS A 283 2.81 -12.51 12.63
N ILE A 284 2.80 -12.36 13.94
CA ILE A 284 2.16 -11.24 14.65
C ILE A 284 3.27 -10.48 15.36
N LEU A 285 3.42 -9.21 15.02
CA LEU A 285 4.45 -8.33 15.56
C LEU A 285 3.80 -7.15 16.27
N ILE A 286 4.30 -6.83 17.45
CA ILE A 286 3.91 -5.65 18.23
C ILE A 286 5.02 -4.59 18.17
N ALA A 287 4.84 -3.45 18.83
CA ALA A 287 5.81 -2.36 18.88
C ALA A 287 7.24 -2.84 19.07
N GLY A 288 8.19 -2.30 18.31
CA GLY A 288 9.59 -2.71 18.25
C GLY A 288 9.88 -3.97 17.41
N GLY A 289 8.86 -4.76 17.09
CA GLY A 289 8.98 -5.91 16.19
C GLY A 289 9.39 -5.48 14.77
N ARG A 290 10.13 -6.34 14.07
CA ARG A 290 10.66 -6.07 12.72
C ARG A 290 10.40 -7.24 11.79
N PHE A 291 10.20 -6.92 10.51
CA PHE A 291 10.18 -7.92 9.44
C PHE A 291 11.19 -7.52 8.37
N LEU A 292 12.14 -8.43 8.10
CA LEU A 292 13.18 -8.27 7.09
C LEU A 292 12.67 -8.85 5.77
N THR A 293 12.29 -7.99 4.84
CA THR A 293 11.62 -8.39 3.60
C THR A 293 12.52 -9.23 2.69
N ALA A 294 13.83 -8.97 2.68
CA ALA A 294 14.78 -9.68 1.85
C ALA A 294 14.95 -11.16 2.26
N THR A 295 14.96 -11.44 3.57
CA THR A 295 15.12 -12.80 4.14
C THR A 295 13.80 -13.43 4.55
N ARG A 296 12.70 -12.67 4.56
CA ARG A 296 11.37 -13.09 5.06
C ARG A 296 11.39 -13.51 6.54
N GLU A 297 12.24 -12.89 7.34
CA GLU A 297 12.39 -13.16 8.75
C GLU A 297 11.69 -12.13 9.62
N ALA A 298 10.96 -12.62 10.61
CA ALA A 298 10.30 -11.79 11.62
C ALA A 298 11.12 -11.84 12.92
N HIS A 299 11.34 -10.68 13.52
CA HIS A 299 12.05 -10.51 14.78
C HIS A 299 11.15 -9.79 15.78
N ALA A 300 10.89 -10.40 16.91
CA ALA A 300 10.22 -9.73 18.03
C ALA A 300 11.24 -8.92 18.84
N GLU A 301 10.83 -7.78 19.39
CA GLU A 301 11.61 -7.12 20.43
C GLU A 301 11.63 -8.03 21.67
N GLN A 302 12.81 -8.25 22.25
CA GLN A 302 12.90 -8.95 23.51
C GLN A 302 12.35 -8.02 24.60
N LEU A 303 11.20 -8.40 25.17
CA LEU A 303 10.68 -7.74 26.36
C LEU A 303 11.74 -7.87 27.47
N GLN A 304 12.31 -6.74 27.89
CA GLN A 304 13.27 -6.66 28.99
C GLN A 304 12.57 -6.84 30.33
#